data_ab6ef8d3a38ec1b57a455f73eeeedfc5
#
_entry.id   ab6ef8d3a38ec1b57a455f73eeeedfc5
#
_cell.length_a   1.000
_cell.length_b   1.000
_cell.length_c   1.000
_cell.angle_alpha   90.00
_cell.angle_beta   90.00
_cell.angle_gamma   90.00
#
_symmetry.space_group_name_H-M   'P 1'
#
loop_
_entity.id
_entity.type
_entity.pdbx_description
1 polymer ?
#
loop_
_entity_poly.entity_id
_entity_poly.type
_entity_poly.pdbx_seq_one_letter_code
_entity_poly.pdbx_strand_id
1 'polypeptide(L)'
;MKDKFLLSPNVTFLNHGSFGACPQTVFEKYQYWQKELERQPVQFMQEDVYTHLKTARDSLSEFVGCESDDLFFVPNPTTAGNTVINSLD
;
A
#
# COMPACT_ATOMS: atom_id res chain seq x y z
N MET A 1 -19.75 10.41 2.33
CA MET A 1 -18.74 9.37 2.01
C MET A 1 -18.06 9.61 0.66
N LYS A 2 -18.80 10.04 -0.39
CA LYS A 2 -18.25 10.41 -1.72
C LYS A 2 -17.20 11.55 -1.64
N ASP A 3 -17.38 12.46 -0.71
CA ASP A 3 -16.51 13.59 -0.37
C ASP A 3 -15.09 13.19 0.08
N LYS A 4 -14.89 11.91 0.41
CA LYS A 4 -13.58 11.35 0.80
C LYS A 4 -12.75 10.82 -0.38
N PHE A 5 -13.28 10.92 -1.59
CA PHE A 5 -12.65 10.42 -2.82
C PHE A 5 -12.61 11.52 -3.88
N LEU A 6 -11.64 11.46 -4.77
CA LEU A 6 -11.48 12.39 -5.91
C LEU A 6 -12.38 11.99 -7.10
N LEU A 7 -13.54 11.42 -6.83
CA LEU A 7 -14.50 11.01 -7.85
C LEU A 7 -15.21 12.21 -8.45
N SER A 8 -15.43 12.18 -9.76
CA SER A 8 -16.26 13.18 -10.44
C SER A 8 -17.63 13.30 -9.78
N PRO A 9 -18.14 14.51 -9.54
CA PRO A 9 -19.44 14.73 -8.90
C PRO A 9 -20.61 14.08 -9.64
N ASN A 10 -20.50 13.95 -10.96
CA ASN A 10 -21.56 13.43 -11.85
C ASN A 10 -21.49 11.91 -12.03
N VAL A 11 -20.56 11.20 -11.38
CA VAL A 11 -20.40 9.75 -11.50
C VAL A 11 -20.90 9.05 -10.24
N THR A 12 -21.73 8.04 -10.41
CA THR A 12 -22.04 7.07 -9.36
C THR A 12 -21.11 5.88 -9.52
N PHE A 13 -20.06 5.82 -8.69
CA PHE A 13 -19.05 4.79 -8.76
C PHE A 13 -19.38 3.66 -7.77
N LEU A 14 -19.63 2.45 -8.28
CA LEU A 14 -20.06 1.29 -7.49
C LEU A 14 -19.11 0.08 -7.63
N ASN A 15 -18.15 0.14 -8.55
CA ASN A 15 -17.30 -1.00 -8.86
C ASN A 15 -15.88 -0.86 -8.26
N HIS A 16 -15.79 -0.76 -6.93
CA HIS A 16 -14.50 -0.74 -6.23
C HIS A 16 -13.75 -2.08 -6.28
N GLY A 17 -14.44 -3.17 -6.56
CA GLY A 17 -13.84 -4.51 -6.61
C GLY A 17 -12.94 -4.74 -7.84
N SER A 18 -13.20 -4.04 -8.96
CA SER A 18 -12.40 -4.15 -10.18
C SER A 18 -11.24 -3.14 -10.18
N PHE A 19 -11.58 -1.86 -10.14
CA PHE A 19 -10.61 -0.75 -10.07
C PHE A 19 -11.09 0.24 -9.02
N GLY A 20 -10.63 0.04 -7.79
CA GLY A 20 -11.07 0.83 -6.64
C GLY A 20 -10.58 2.27 -6.71
N ALA A 21 -11.41 3.21 -6.31
CA ALA A 21 -11.00 4.58 -6.08
C ALA A 21 -10.20 4.67 -4.76
N CYS A 22 -9.10 5.41 -4.79
CA CYS A 22 -8.29 5.65 -3.61
C CYS A 22 -8.91 6.76 -2.75
N PRO A 23 -9.02 6.60 -1.42
CA PRO A 23 -9.39 7.70 -0.54
C PRO A 23 -8.42 8.88 -0.69
N GLN A 24 -8.95 10.10 -0.65
CA GLN A 24 -8.15 11.32 -0.88
C GLN A 24 -6.96 11.42 0.06
N THR A 25 -7.12 11.13 1.34
CA THR A 25 -6.04 11.19 2.34
C THR A 25 -4.93 10.18 2.05
N VAL A 26 -5.28 9.00 1.54
CA VAL A 26 -4.30 7.97 1.13
C VAL A 26 -3.59 8.41 -0.15
N PHE A 27 -4.33 8.97 -1.12
CA PHE A 27 -3.76 9.49 -2.35
C PHE A 27 -2.76 10.63 -2.08
N GLU A 28 -3.11 11.57 -1.21
CA GLU A 28 -2.21 12.68 -0.81
C GLU A 28 -0.93 12.14 -0.13
N LYS A 29 -1.05 11.11 0.71
CA LYS A 29 0.10 10.46 1.34
C LYS A 29 0.99 9.73 0.32
N TYR A 30 0.39 9.09 -0.67
CA TYR A 30 1.11 8.48 -1.79
C TYR A 30 1.89 9.53 -2.60
N GLN A 31 1.26 10.66 -2.93
CA GLN A 31 1.92 11.79 -3.60
C GLN A 31 3.08 12.37 -2.78
N TYR A 32 2.92 12.44 -1.47
CA TYR A 32 4.00 12.86 -0.57
C TYR A 32 5.21 11.93 -0.69
N TRP A 33 5.01 10.62 -0.62
CA TRP A 33 6.12 9.65 -0.72
C TRP A 33 6.79 9.65 -2.09
N GLN A 34 6.05 9.86 -3.16
CA GLN A 34 6.65 10.04 -4.49
C GLN A 34 7.60 11.24 -4.53
N LYS A 35 7.21 12.36 -3.94
CA LYS A 35 8.07 13.56 -3.86
C LYS A 35 9.31 13.33 -2.97
N GLU A 36 9.16 12.61 -1.87
CA GLU A 36 10.30 12.27 -1.01
C GLU A 36 11.30 11.36 -1.74
N LEU A 37 10.82 10.39 -2.48
CA LEU A 37 11.65 9.54 -3.35
C LEU A 37 12.45 10.38 -4.37
N GLU A 38 11.80 11.32 -5.05
CA GLU A 38 12.44 12.17 -6.07
C GLU A 38 13.46 13.15 -5.48
N ARG A 39 13.37 13.49 -4.20
CA ARG A 39 14.33 14.39 -3.55
C ARG A 39 15.73 13.78 -3.40
N GLN A 40 15.80 12.50 -3.04
CA GLN A 40 17.05 11.74 -2.90
C GLN A 40 16.82 10.26 -3.25
N PRO A 41 16.70 9.91 -4.54
CA PRO A 41 16.27 8.57 -4.95
C PRO A 41 17.17 7.44 -4.44
N VAL A 42 18.47 7.65 -4.44
CA VAL A 42 19.45 6.64 -4.00
C VAL A 42 19.34 6.39 -2.50
N GLN A 43 19.35 7.45 -1.70
CA GLN A 43 19.21 7.33 -0.25
C GLN A 43 17.86 6.72 0.11
N PHE A 44 16.78 7.20 -0.50
CA PHE A 44 15.44 6.69 -0.25
C PHE A 44 15.34 5.18 -0.52
N MET A 45 15.83 4.72 -1.67
CA MET A 45 15.73 3.31 -2.07
C MET A 45 16.72 2.39 -1.37
N GLN A 46 17.87 2.87 -0.95
CA GLN A 46 18.90 2.05 -0.30
C GLN A 46 18.78 2.03 1.23
N GLU A 47 18.25 3.08 1.83
CA GLU A 47 18.23 3.24 3.28
C GLU A 47 16.81 3.47 3.82
N ASP A 48 16.15 4.57 3.42
CA ASP A 48 14.94 5.06 4.07
C ASP A 48 13.73 4.14 3.85
N VAL A 49 13.61 3.51 2.68
CA VAL A 49 12.48 2.66 2.32
C VAL A 49 12.28 1.49 3.30
N TYR A 50 13.34 0.91 3.82
CA TYR A 50 13.25 -0.21 4.76
C TYR A 50 12.63 0.21 6.08
N THR A 51 13.00 1.39 6.58
CA THR A 51 12.42 1.97 7.79
C THR A 51 10.94 2.30 7.60
N HIS A 52 10.57 2.89 6.43
CA HIS A 52 9.20 3.22 6.11
C HIS A 52 8.32 1.98 5.93
N LEU A 53 8.84 0.94 5.26
CA LEU A 53 8.14 -0.33 5.11
C LEU A 53 7.95 -1.03 6.46
N LYS A 54 8.97 -0.98 7.34
CA LYS A 54 8.84 -1.53 8.69
C LYS A 54 7.74 -0.81 9.48
N THR A 55 7.72 0.51 9.47
CA THR A 55 6.68 1.31 10.15
C THR A 55 5.28 0.97 9.63
N ALA A 56 5.12 0.86 8.31
CA ALA A 56 3.84 0.49 7.70
C ALA A 56 3.42 -0.93 8.08
N ARG A 57 4.38 -1.87 8.10
CA ARG A 57 4.17 -3.27 8.49
C ARG A 57 3.76 -3.40 9.95
N ASP A 58 4.44 -2.69 10.85
CA ASP A 58 4.12 -2.68 12.29
C ASP A 58 2.68 -2.20 12.52
N SER A 59 2.27 -1.11 11.88
CA SER A 59 0.91 -0.59 11.98
C SER A 59 -0.14 -1.54 11.40
N LEU A 60 0.17 -2.20 10.28
CA LEU A 60 -0.74 -3.15 9.66
C LEU A 60 -0.86 -4.45 10.47
N SER A 61 0.24 -4.94 11.04
CA SER A 61 0.25 -6.14 11.87
C SER A 61 -0.61 -5.99 13.11
N GLU A 62 -0.59 -4.82 13.75
CA GLU A 62 -1.47 -4.48 14.86
C GLU A 62 -2.96 -4.56 14.44
N PHE A 63 -3.31 -4.00 13.29
CA PHE A 63 -4.67 -4.04 12.75
C PHE A 63 -5.14 -5.46 12.38
N VAL A 64 -4.26 -6.25 11.79
CA VAL A 64 -4.57 -7.64 11.36
C VAL A 64 -4.52 -8.62 12.53
N GLY A 65 -3.76 -8.31 13.60
CA GLY A 65 -3.61 -9.16 14.78
C GLY A 65 -2.55 -10.26 14.59
N CYS A 66 -1.41 -9.95 13.98
CA CYS A 66 -0.27 -10.85 13.83
C CYS A 66 1.03 -10.18 14.27
N GLU A 67 2.11 -10.96 14.36
CA GLU A 67 3.44 -10.38 14.55
C GLU A 67 3.91 -9.65 13.28
N SER A 68 4.62 -8.54 13.45
CA SER A 68 5.09 -7.73 12.32
C SER A 68 6.04 -8.52 11.40
N ASP A 69 6.82 -9.44 11.96
CA ASP A 69 7.77 -10.25 11.20
C ASP A 69 7.10 -11.39 10.40
N ASP A 70 5.83 -11.71 10.71
CA ASP A 70 5.03 -12.66 9.96
C ASP A 70 4.27 -12.01 8.78
N LEU A 71 4.41 -10.68 8.62
CA LEU A 71 3.70 -9.90 7.62
C LEU A 71 4.66 -9.30 6.61
N PHE A 72 4.42 -9.47 5.33
CA PHE A 72 5.13 -8.73 4.29
C PHE A 72 4.25 -8.37 3.11
N PHE A 73 4.65 -7.33 2.41
CA PHE A 73 3.91 -6.80 1.27
C PHE A 73 4.25 -7.54 -0.02
N VAL A 74 3.23 -7.80 -0.83
CA VAL A 74 3.36 -8.36 -2.17
C VAL A 74 2.64 -7.48 -3.19
N PRO A 75 3.08 -7.43 -4.46
CA PRO A 75 2.53 -6.51 -5.45
C PRO A 75 1.09 -6.87 -5.85
N ASN A 76 0.69 -8.13 -5.74
CA ASN A 76 -0.64 -8.61 -6.11
C ASN A 76 -0.94 -10.01 -5.55
N PRO A 77 -2.22 -10.44 -5.55
CA PRO A 77 -2.63 -11.76 -5.05
C PRO A 77 -2.01 -12.93 -5.82
N THR A 78 -1.76 -12.80 -7.11
CA THR A 78 -1.13 -13.85 -7.93
C THR A 78 0.29 -14.14 -7.44
N THR A 79 1.08 -13.10 -7.17
CA THR A 79 2.41 -13.24 -6.58
C THR A 79 2.33 -13.87 -5.20
N ALA A 80 1.38 -13.47 -4.35
CA ALA A 80 1.16 -14.05 -3.04
C ALA A 80 0.86 -15.56 -3.14
N GLY A 81 -0.10 -15.94 -4.00
CA GLY A 81 -0.46 -17.35 -4.23
C GLY A 81 0.72 -18.19 -4.70
N ASN A 82 1.49 -17.70 -5.67
CA ASN A 82 2.68 -18.40 -6.15
C ASN A 82 3.75 -18.53 -5.06
N THR A 83 3.95 -17.51 -4.24
CA THR A 83 4.90 -17.56 -3.12
C THR A 83 4.50 -18.66 -2.13
N VAL A 84 3.22 -18.72 -1.76
CA VAL A 84 2.71 -19.76 -0.84
C VAL A 84 2.88 -21.14 -1.43
N ILE A 85 2.43 -21.37 -2.69
CA ILE A 85 2.51 -22.67 -3.36
C ILE A 85 3.96 -23.15 -3.47
N ASN A 86 4.88 -22.28 -3.84
CA ASN A 86 6.29 -22.62 -3.98
C ASN A 86 7.02 -22.80 -2.63
N SER A 87 6.41 -22.40 -1.53
CA SER A 87 6.95 -22.56 -0.18
C SER A 87 6.40 -23.78 0.56
N LEU A 88 5.43 -24.47 -0.03
CA LEU A 88 4.88 -25.72 0.49
C LEU A 88 5.73 -26.89 -0.04
N ASP A 89 6.25 -27.67 0.88
CA ASP A 89 6.94 -28.95 0.59
C ASP A 89 5.95 -30.08 0.30
#